data_6506e9373ae02cf080c24f0a409e1906
#
_entry.id   6506e9373ae02cf080c24f0a409e1906
#
_cell.length_a   1.000
_cell.length_b   1.000
_cell.length_c   1.000
_cell.angle_alpha   90.00
_cell.angle_beta   90.00
_cell.angle_gamma   90.00
#
_symmetry.space_group_name_H-M   'P 1'
#
loop_
_entity.id
_entity.type
_entity.pdbx_description
1 polymer ?
#
loop_
_entity_poly.entity_id
_entity_poly.type
_entity_poly.pdbx_seq_one_letter_code
_entity_poly.pdbx_strand_id
1 'polypeptide(L)'
;MILIAHRGNIDGPIKERENTLPYIEEAHDAGYDVEIDIRLKNNKLYLGHDKAQEEVQLSWLKKRTNWLWVHCKTPETFSFFYNSQELFIHYQLNYFLHDVDQLALTSKNYIWAYPGMQPLENSIAVLPELHNEDVSKCIGVCSDYLLKYV
;
A
#
# COMPACT_ATOMS: atom_id res chain seq x y z
N MET A 1 0.82 16.53 3.35
CA MET A 1 1.54 15.25 3.34
C MET A 1 0.52 14.13 3.21
N ILE A 2 0.74 13.15 2.35
CA ILE A 2 -0.11 11.96 2.23
C ILE A 2 0.25 11.02 3.39
N LEU A 3 -0.75 10.57 4.16
CA LEU A 3 -0.56 9.65 5.26
C LEU A 3 -1.20 8.31 4.91
N ILE A 4 -0.39 7.25 4.86
CA ILE A 4 -0.76 5.92 4.39
C ILE A 4 -0.58 4.92 5.53
N ALA A 5 -1.67 4.30 5.97
CA ALA A 5 -1.66 3.25 6.97
C ALA A 5 -1.08 1.96 6.36
N HIS A 6 0.10 1.55 6.82
CA HIS A 6 0.74 0.30 6.40
C HIS A 6 -0.10 -0.89 6.88
N ARG A 7 -0.72 -1.62 5.93
CA ARG A 7 -1.62 -2.78 6.20
C ARG A 7 -2.80 -2.45 7.13
N GLY A 8 -3.17 -1.17 7.25
CA GLY A 8 -4.21 -0.69 8.16
C GLY A 8 -3.72 -0.21 9.53
N ASN A 9 -2.43 -0.28 9.84
CA ASN A 9 -1.86 0.17 11.10
C ASN A 9 -1.84 1.70 11.19
N ILE A 10 -2.22 2.23 12.37
CA ILE A 10 -2.24 3.68 12.66
C ILE A 10 -1.32 4.02 13.84
N ASP A 11 -1.43 3.27 14.93
CA ASP A 11 -0.70 3.51 16.19
C ASP A 11 0.03 2.24 16.65
N GLY A 12 0.78 1.66 15.74
CA GLY A 12 1.56 0.45 15.94
C GLY A 12 0.97 -0.79 15.26
N PRO A 13 1.80 -1.79 14.98
CA PRO A 13 1.38 -2.99 14.27
C PRO A 13 0.48 -3.89 15.12
N ILE A 14 -0.66 -4.29 14.57
CA ILE A 14 -1.55 -5.31 15.13
C ILE A 14 -1.62 -6.45 14.13
N LYS A 15 -0.64 -7.35 14.19
CA LYS A 15 -0.37 -8.38 13.17
C LYS A 15 -1.58 -9.23 12.81
N GLU A 16 -2.41 -9.60 13.76
CA GLU A 16 -3.62 -10.40 13.55
C GLU A 16 -4.73 -9.61 12.83
N ARG A 17 -4.64 -8.29 12.75
CA ARG A 17 -5.58 -7.43 12.06
C ARG A 17 -5.07 -6.92 10.71
N GLU A 18 -3.76 -6.94 10.50
CA GLU A 18 -3.13 -6.47 9.26
C GLU A 18 -3.75 -7.16 8.03
N ASN A 19 -3.97 -6.40 6.96
CA ASN A 19 -4.53 -6.91 5.72
C ASN A 19 -5.89 -7.62 5.89
N THR A 20 -6.72 -7.13 6.78
CA THR A 20 -8.13 -7.56 6.88
C THR A 20 -9.05 -6.46 6.41
N LEU A 21 -10.17 -6.82 5.77
CA LEU A 21 -11.12 -5.84 5.24
C LEU A 21 -11.62 -4.86 6.32
N PRO A 22 -12.03 -5.30 7.53
CA PRO A 22 -12.47 -4.37 8.56
C PRO A 22 -11.37 -3.38 9.00
N TYR A 23 -10.12 -3.85 9.13
CA TYR A 23 -9.03 -3.01 9.60
C TYR A 23 -8.63 -1.95 8.58
N ILE A 24 -8.66 -2.32 7.29
CA ILE A 24 -8.44 -1.39 6.17
C ILE A 24 -9.49 -0.29 6.17
N GLU A 25 -10.77 -0.65 6.32
CA GLU A 25 -11.87 0.33 6.36
C GLU A 25 -11.76 1.25 7.59
N GLU A 26 -11.43 0.72 8.75
CA GLU A 26 -11.22 1.53 9.97
C GLU A 26 -10.13 2.59 9.76
N ALA A 27 -9.01 2.24 9.13
CA ALA A 27 -7.94 3.18 8.85
C ALA A 27 -8.40 4.27 7.88
N HIS A 28 -9.16 3.90 6.84
CA HIS A 28 -9.72 4.88 5.90
C HIS A 28 -10.76 5.79 6.57
N ASP A 29 -11.64 5.24 7.38
CA ASP A 29 -12.65 6.01 8.14
C ASP A 29 -12.00 7.01 9.11
N ALA A 30 -10.78 6.69 9.58
CA ALA A 30 -9.98 7.60 10.38
C ALA A 30 -9.29 8.71 9.55
N GLY A 31 -9.44 8.71 8.22
CA GLY A 31 -8.96 9.76 7.33
C GLY A 31 -7.62 9.47 6.64
N TYR A 32 -7.16 8.22 6.64
CA TYR A 32 -5.90 7.82 6.03
C TYR A 32 -6.11 7.07 4.71
N ASP A 33 -5.14 7.18 3.80
CA ASP A 33 -4.96 6.20 2.74
C ASP A 33 -4.46 4.88 3.36
N VAL A 34 -4.58 3.78 2.62
CA VAL A 34 -4.16 2.46 3.14
C VAL A 34 -3.34 1.71 2.11
N GLU A 35 -2.17 1.24 2.53
CA GLU A 35 -1.39 0.26 1.78
C GLU A 35 -1.87 -1.14 2.14
N ILE A 36 -2.02 -1.98 1.12
CA ILE A 36 -2.46 -3.37 1.26
C ILE A 36 -1.60 -4.30 0.43
N ASP A 37 -1.36 -5.51 0.94
CA ASP A 37 -0.67 -6.56 0.20
C ASP A 37 -1.68 -7.45 -0.52
N ILE A 38 -1.53 -7.61 -1.85
CA ILE A 38 -2.41 -8.44 -2.69
C ILE A 38 -1.62 -9.57 -3.34
N ARG A 39 -2.23 -10.75 -3.37
CA ARG A 39 -1.74 -11.97 -4.04
C ARG A 39 -2.80 -12.52 -4.97
N LEU A 40 -2.38 -12.87 -6.18
CA LEU A 40 -3.19 -13.67 -7.12
C LEU A 40 -2.91 -15.16 -6.86
N LYS A 41 -3.96 -15.93 -6.62
CA LYS A 41 -3.88 -17.38 -6.42
C LYS A 41 -5.12 -18.05 -6.99
N ASN A 42 -4.94 -19.02 -7.90
CA ASN A 42 -6.04 -19.73 -8.56
C ASN A 42 -7.09 -18.78 -9.17
N ASN A 43 -6.62 -17.75 -9.89
CA ASN A 43 -7.44 -16.70 -10.51
C ASN A 43 -8.31 -15.89 -9.54
N LYS A 44 -7.98 -15.89 -8.26
CA LYS A 44 -8.63 -15.09 -7.22
C LYS A 44 -7.62 -14.18 -6.54
N LEU A 45 -8.07 -13.02 -6.06
CA LEU A 45 -7.26 -12.07 -5.32
C LEU A 45 -7.41 -12.29 -3.82
N TYR A 46 -6.30 -12.21 -3.11
CA TYR A 46 -6.25 -12.37 -1.66
C TYR A 46 -5.42 -11.25 -1.04
N LEU A 47 -5.87 -10.76 0.11
CA LEU A 47 -5.04 -9.97 1.02
C LEU A 47 -4.04 -10.87 1.73
N GLY A 48 -2.85 -10.36 2.01
CA GLY A 48 -1.85 -11.05 2.83
C GLY A 48 -0.40 -10.80 2.42
N HIS A 49 0.45 -10.49 3.40
CA HIS A 49 1.87 -10.21 3.16
C HIS A 49 2.68 -11.48 2.85
N ASP A 50 2.63 -12.48 3.73
CA ASP A 50 3.43 -13.71 3.58
C ASP A 50 2.67 -14.83 2.87
N LYS A 51 1.35 -14.83 2.97
CA LYS A 51 0.46 -15.84 2.40
C LYS A 51 -0.90 -15.25 2.08
N ALA A 52 -1.69 -15.95 1.29
CA ALA A 52 -3.10 -15.61 1.06
C ALA A 52 -3.89 -15.79 2.37
N GLN A 53 -4.49 -14.70 2.87
CA GLN A 53 -5.23 -14.68 4.13
C GLN A 53 -6.74 -14.57 3.90
N GLU A 54 -7.18 -13.52 3.21
CA GLU A 54 -8.58 -13.19 3.01
C GLU A 54 -8.84 -12.89 1.55
N GLU A 55 -9.84 -13.55 0.94
CA GLU A 55 -10.22 -13.27 -0.44
C GLU A 55 -10.79 -11.85 -0.56
N VAL A 56 -10.35 -11.12 -1.55
CA VAL A 56 -10.86 -9.78 -1.86
C VAL A 56 -11.46 -9.77 -3.26
N GLN A 57 -12.67 -9.21 -3.36
CA GLN A 57 -13.37 -9.10 -4.64
C GLN A 57 -12.83 -7.91 -5.44
N LEU A 58 -12.73 -8.09 -6.75
CA LEU A 58 -12.33 -7.02 -7.67
C LEU A 58 -13.27 -5.79 -7.54
N SER A 59 -14.57 -6.04 -7.34
CA SER A 59 -15.56 -4.99 -7.11
C SER A 59 -15.28 -4.15 -5.86
N TRP A 60 -14.71 -4.76 -4.83
CA TRP A 60 -14.30 -4.05 -3.61
C TRP A 60 -13.13 -3.10 -3.90
N LEU A 61 -12.13 -3.57 -4.64
CA LEU A 61 -10.98 -2.74 -5.05
C LEU A 61 -11.40 -1.56 -5.93
N LYS A 62 -12.29 -1.80 -6.90
CA LYS A 62 -12.77 -0.76 -7.83
C LYS A 62 -13.40 0.45 -7.14
N LYS A 63 -14.06 0.24 -6.02
CA LYS A 63 -14.71 1.31 -5.25
C LYS A 63 -13.75 2.12 -4.38
N ARG A 64 -12.48 1.70 -4.27
CA ARG A 64 -11.50 2.23 -3.32
C ARG A 64 -10.20 2.71 -3.96
N THR A 65 -10.17 2.83 -5.27
CA THR A 65 -8.97 3.18 -6.03
C THR A 65 -8.38 4.56 -5.71
N ASN A 66 -9.16 5.42 -5.06
CA ASN A 66 -8.71 6.78 -4.74
C ASN A 66 -7.77 6.83 -3.53
N TRP A 67 -7.80 5.82 -2.67
CA TRP A 67 -7.07 5.82 -1.41
C TRP A 67 -6.33 4.51 -1.11
N LEU A 68 -6.47 3.49 -1.96
CA LEU A 68 -5.70 2.25 -1.83
C LEU A 68 -4.35 2.35 -2.54
N TRP A 69 -3.34 1.83 -1.88
CA TRP A 69 -1.98 1.63 -2.39
C TRP A 69 -1.72 0.11 -2.40
N VAL A 70 -1.73 -0.50 -3.59
CA VAL A 70 -1.71 -1.95 -3.73
C VAL A 70 -0.30 -2.46 -3.99
N HIS A 71 0.27 -3.09 -2.98
CA HIS A 71 1.52 -3.80 -3.08
C HIS A 71 1.27 -5.20 -3.65
N CYS A 72 1.65 -5.42 -4.90
CA CYS A 72 1.60 -6.74 -5.52
C CYS A 72 2.72 -7.61 -4.95
N LYS A 73 2.37 -8.74 -4.36
CA LYS A 73 3.36 -9.61 -3.70
C LYS A 73 4.07 -10.57 -4.64
N THR A 74 3.58 -10.71 -5.88
CA THR A 74 4.20 -11.57 -6.89
C THR A 74 4.15 -10.91 -8.26
N PRO A 75 5.07 -11.27 -9.20
CA PRO A 75 5.03 -10.78 -10.58
C PRO A 75 3.70 -11.08 -11.28
N GLU A 76 3.09 -12.23 -10.98
CA GLU A 76 1.79 -12.64 -11.57
C GLU A 76 0.68 -11.68 -11.11
N THR A 77 0.69 -11.25 -9.86
CA THR A 77 -0.28 -10.28 -9.33
C THR A 77 -0.12 -8.93 -10.03
N PHE A 78 1.11 -8.45 -10.16
CA PHE A 78 1.41 -7.22 -10.89
C PHE A 78 0.94 -7.30 -12.35
N SER A 79 1.27 -8.40 -13.03
CA SER A 79 0.86 -8.66 -14.42
C SER A 79 -0.66 -8.69 -14.57
N PHE A 80 -1.37 -9.26 -13.60
CA PHE A 80 -2.83 -9.26 -13.59
C PHE A 80 -3.39 -7.83 -13.61
N PHE A 81 -2.95 -6.96 -12.72
CA PHE A 81 -3.43 -5.57 -12.69
C PHE A 81 -3.02 -4.79 -13.94
N TYR A 82 -1.80 -4.97 -14.42
CA TYR A 82 -1.33 -4.32 -15.64
C TYR A 82 -2.17 -4.70 -16.86
N ASN A 83 -2.52 -5.98 -17.01
CA ASN A 83 -3.31 -6.48 -18.14
C ASN A 83 -4.83 -6.30 -17.96
N SER A 84 -5.27 -5.86 -16.79
CA SER A 84 -6.69 -5.69 -16.46
C SER A 84 -7.09 -4.22 -16.35
N GLN A 85 -6.34 -3.31 -16.96
CA GLN A 85 -6.58 -1.85 -16.85
C GLN A 85 -7.96 -1.44 -17.35
N GLU A 86 -8.54 -2.13 -18.34
CA GLU A 86 -9.90 -1.88 -18.79
C GLU A 86 -10.97 -2.10 -17.71
N LEU A 87 -10.67 -2.93 -16.70
CA LEU A 87 -11.56 -3.14 -15.56
C LEU A 87 -11.60 -1.91 -14.61
N PHE A 88 -10.64 -0.99 -14.79
CA PHE A 88 -10.48 0.22 -13.98
C PHE A 88 -10.59 1.50 -14.82
N ILE A 89 -11.34 1.47 -15.92
CA ILE A 89 -11.44 2.57 -16.91
C ILE A 89 -11.71 3.94 -16.28
N HIS A 90 -12.57 4.01 -15.25
CA HIS A 90 -12.95 5.28 -14.63
C HIS A 90 -12.14 5.61 -13.38
N TYR A 91 -11.44 4.62 -12.80
CA TYR A 91 -10.72 4.76 -11.55
C TYR A 91 -9.43 3.93 -11.62
N GLN A 92 -8.31 4.60 -11.83
CA GLN A 92 -7.01 3.93 -11.88
C GLN A 92 -6.60 3.46 -10.49
N LEU A 93 -6.37 2.17 -10.35
CA LEU A 93 -5.78 1.59 -9.15
C LEU A 93 -4.31 2.01 -9.05
N ASN A 94 -3.86 2.40 -7.86
CA ASN A 94 -2.45 2.64 -7.59
C ASN A 94 -1.80 1.34 -7.11
N TYR A 95 -1.01 0.70 -7.96
CA TYR A 95 -0.36 -0.57 -7.65
C TYR A 95 1.12 -0.53 -8.00
N PHE A 96 1.89 -1.39 -7.36
CA PHE A 96 3.34 -1.51 -7.56
C PHE A 96 3.81 -2.90 -7.15
N LEU A 97 4.97 -3.30 -7.67
CA LEU A 97 5.72 -4.45 -7.23
C LEU A 97 6.98 -3.95 -6.52
N HIS A 98 7.27 -4.51 -5.37
CA HIS A 98 8.47 -4.20 -4.62
C HIS A 98 8.91 -5.46 -3.86
N ASP A 99 10.19 -5.82 -3.99
CA ASP A 99 10.77 -6.99 -3.32
C ASP A 99 12.06 -6.60 -2.59
N VAL A 100 13.20 -6.60 -3.28
CA VAL A 100 14.51 -6.26 -2.70
C VAL A 100 15.05 -4.91 -3.18
N ASP A 101 14.32 -4.24 -4.04
CA ASP A 101 14.71 -2.95 -4.60
C ASP A 101 14.62 -1.84 -3.55
N GLN A 102 15.50 -0.84 -3.67
CA GLN A 102 15.47 0.34 -2.80
C GLN A 102 14.33 1.29 -3.12
N LEU A 103 13.94 1.34 -4.40
CA LEU A 103 12.89 2.22 -4.90
C LEU A 103 11.97 1.43 -5.84
N ALA A 104 10.68 1.77 -5.80
CA ALA A 104 9.72 1.35 -6.81
C ALA A 104 8.95 2.57 -7.32
N LEU A 105 8.51 2.52 -8.58
CA LEU A 105 7.59 3.50 -9.13
C LEU A 105 6.19 2.89 -9.17
N THR A 106 5.22 3.54 -8.53
CA THR A 106 3.83 3.06 -8.57
C THR A 106 3.18 3.37 -9.91
N SER A 107 2.09 2.70 -10.23
CA SER A 107 1.33 2.92 -11.47
C SER A 107 0.76 4.34 -11.60
N LYS A 108 0.66 5.08 -10.49
CA LYS A 108 0.31 6.51 -10.47
C LYS A 108 1.53 7.44 -10.38
N ASN A 109 2.73 6.93 -10.68
CA ASN A 109 3.98 7.69 -10.72
C ASN A 109 4.46 8.25 -9.37
N TYR A 110 4.16 7.60 -8.27
CA TYR A 110 4.77 7.92 -6.97
C TYR A 110 6.07 7.14 -6.78
N ILE A 111 7.08 7.79 -6.22
CA ILE A 111 8.32 7.15 -5.80
C ILE A 111 8.07 6.48 -4.45
N TRP A 112 8.04 5.14 -4.42
CA TRP A 112 7.91 4.32 -3.22
C TRP A 112 9.30 4.00 -2.71
N ALA A 113 9.73 4.64 -1.62
CA ALA A 113 11.11 4.59 -1.14
C ALA A 113 11.22 3.69 0.10
N TYR A 114 12.01 2.64 -0.04
CA TYR A 114 12.24 1.65 1.02
C TYR A 114 12.91 2.28 2.25
N PRO A 115 12.78 1.65 3.45
CA PRO A 115 13.49 2.14 4.64
C PRO A 115 14.99 2.29 4.43
N GLY A 116 15.56 3.40 4.88
CA GLY A 116 16.96 3.74 4.71
C GLY A 116 17.26 4.67 3.52
N MET A 117 16.23 5.08 2.75
CA MET A 117 16.42 5.90 1.54
C MET A 117 16.20 7.40 1.74
N GLN A 118 15.75 7.81 2.93
CA GLN A 118 15.49 9.23 3.17
C GLN A 118 16.76 10.00 3.62
N PRO A 119 16.84 11.29 3.31
CA PRO A 119 15.85 12.14 2.65
C PRO A 119 15.84 11.99 1.12
N LEU A 120 14.68 11.75 0.54
CA LEU A 120 14.48 11.69 -0.91
C LEU A 120 13.29 12.56 -1.30
N GLU A 121 13.54 13.58 -2.13
CA GLU A 121 12.56 14.59 -2.48
C GLU A 121 11.37 13.98 -3.27
N ASN A 122 10.16 14.41 -2.90
CA ASN A 122 8.90 13.98 -3.54
C ASN A 122 8.62 12.48 -3.49
N SER A 123 9.22 11.75 -2.53
CA SER A 123 8.96 10.33 -2.32
C SER A 123 7.85 10.06 -1.30
N ILE A 124 7.37 8.81 -1.28
CA ILE A 124 6.66 8.23 -0.15
C ILE A 124 7.70 7.49 0.69
N ALA A 125 7.94 7.95 1.91
CA ALA A 125 8.82 7.28 2.85
C ALA A 125 8.10 6.06 3.46
N VAL A 126 8.68 4.87 3.30
CA VAL A 126 8.09 3.63 3.81
C VAL A 126 8.76 3.26 5.12
N LEU A 127 7.95 3.08 6.17
CA LEU A 127 8.39 2.72 7.53
C LEU A 127 9.60 3.54 8.02
N PRO A 128 9.55 4.88 7.89
CA PRO A 128 10.70 5.73 8.23
C PRO A 128 11.08 5.65 9.72
N GLU A 129 10.15 5.20 10.57
CA GLU A 129 10.39 4.95 11.99
C GLU A 129 11.46 3.88 12.27
N LEU A 130 11.70 2.96 11.33
CA LEU A 130 12.70 1.90 11.51
C LEU A 130 14.14 2.45 11.59
N HIS A 131 14.39 3.58 10.94
CA HIS A 131 15.71 4.20 10.88
C HIS A 131 15.71 5.66 11.37
N ASN A 132 14.61 6.09 11.96
CA ASN A 132 14.40 7.48 12.41
C ASN A 132 14.72 8.49 11.28
N GLU A 133 14.15 8.28 10.10
CA GLU A 133 14.48 9.00 8.88
C GLU A 133 13.89 10.41 8.84
N ASP A 134 14.58 11.30 8.15
CA ASP A 134 14.11 12.66 7.86
C ASP A 134 13.08 12.64 6.70
N VAL A 135 11.82 12.85 7.02
CA VAL A 135 10.71 12.87 6.04
C VAL A 135 10.34 14.28 5.56
N SER A 136 11.13 15.29 5.90
CA SER A 136 10.82 16.70 5.59
C SER A 136 10.70 17.01 4.09
N LYS A 137 11.32 16.19 3.24
CA LYS A 137 11.27 16.32 1.77
C LYS A 137 10.27 15.38 1.11
N CYS A 138 9.65 14.50 1.86
CA CYS A 138 8.68 13.54 1.35
C CYS A 138 7.33 14.20 1.07
N ILE A 139 6.60 13.70 0.08
CA ILE A 139 5.20 14.09 -0.15
C ILE A 139 4.23 13.23 0.66
N GLY A 140 4.70 12.08 1.15
CA GLY A 140 3.89 11.19 1.97
C GLY A 140 4.71 10.21 2.79
N VAL A 141 4.04 9.57 3.72
CA VAL A 141 4.60 8.57 4.62
C VAL A 141 3.67 7.35 4.65
N CYS A 142 4.23 6.16 4.49
CA CYS A 142 3.58 4.89 4.77
C CYS A 142 4.19 4.30 6.03
N SER A 143 3.42 4.20 7.11
CA SER A 143 3.93 3.88 8.44
C SER A 143 2.95 3.03 9.24
N ASP A 144 3.50 2.26 10.18
CA ASP A 144 2.74 1.59 11.24
C ASP A 144 2.32 2.56 12.37
N TYR A 145 2.93 3.76 12.43
CA TYR A 145 2.76 4.75 13.51
C TYR A 145 2.40 6.13 12.94
N LEU A 146 1.30 6.23 12.20
CA LEU A 146 0.91 7.47 11.51
C LEU A 146 0.73 8.65 12.45
N LEU A 147 0.34 8.42 13.70
CA LEU A 147 0.17 9.48 14.69
C LEU A 147 1.45 10.27 14.97
N LYS A 148 2.62 9.73 14.63
CA LYS A 148 3.90 10.45 14.73
C LYS A 148 4.10 11.52 13.66
N TYR A 149 3.32 11.46 12.59
CA TYR A 149 3.47 12.31 11.40
C TYR A 149 2.29 13.26 11.17
N VAL A 150 1.34 13.23 12.07
CA VAL A 150 0.14 14.11 12.05
C VAL A 150 0.48 15.52 12.53
#